data_31d1ca00cfa9265e00adc73fa3dc6a60
#
_entry.id   31d1ca00cfa9265e00adc73fa3dc6a60
#
_cell.length_a   1.000
_cell.length_b   1.000
_cell.length_c   1.000
_cell.angle_alpha   90.00
_cell.angle_beta   90.00
_cell.angle_gamma   90.00
#
_symmetry.space_group_name_H-M   'P 1'
#
loop_
_entity.id
_entity.type
_entity.pdbx_description
1 polymer ?
#
loop_
_entity_poly.entity_id
_entity_poly.type
_entity_poly.pdbx_seq_one_letter_code
_entity_poly.pdbx_strand_id
1 'polypeptide(L)'
;MEVHVDKELLGEMLTFAKERHPKEAVLMLRGKVSRESITITDYLFPPFATTNSISASYPIHMLPIDFSIVGTAHSHPSGSLMLSTVDMNNMYGRISVLMGFPYGPSDVVAYNKQAERLTVKITE
;
A
#
# COMPACT_ATOMS: atom_id res chain seq x y z
N MET A 1 -12.33 -10.90 4.46
CA MET A 1 -11.03 -10.60 5.09
C MET A 1 -10.92 -9.11 5.38
N GLU A 2 -10.31 -8.78 6.47
CA GLU A 2 -10.12 -7.38 6.90
C GLU A 2 -8.64 -7.04 6.94
N VAL A 3 -8.34 -5.77 6.68
CA VAL A 3 -7.00 -5.25 6.85
C VAL A 3 -7.03 -4.29 8.05
N HIS A 4 -6.20 -4.57 9.03
CA HIS A 4 -6.12 -3.76 10.24
C HIS A 4 -4.84 -2.93 10.20
N VAL A 5 -4.96 -1.65 10.47
CA VAL A 5 -3.82 -0.75 10.53
C VAL A 5 -4.03 0.23 11.68
N ASP A 6 -2.98 0.44 12.44
CA ASP A 6 -2.97 1.40 13.55
C ASP A 6 -3.10 2.83 13.00
N LYS A 7 -3.85 3.66 13.71
CA LYS A 7 -4.11 5.04 13.33
C LYS A 7 -2.81 5.84 13.13
N GLU A 8 -1.87 5.67 14.04
CA GLU A 8 -0.60 6.38 13.96
C GLU A 8 0.22 5.94 12.74
N LEU A 9 0.29 4.63 12.51
CA LEU A 9 1.00 4.07 11.37
C LEU A 9 0.38 4.54 10.05
N LEU A 10 -0.94 4.49 9.96
CA LEU A 10 -1.64 4.98 8.76
C LEU A 10 -1.37 6.46 8.54
N GLY A 11 -1.37 7.25 9.63
CA GLY A 11 -1.07 8.67 9.54
C GLY A 11 0.30 8.95 8.96
N GLU A 12 1.31 8.15 9.35
CA GLU A 12 2.66 8.28 8.78
C GLU A 12 2.68 7.97 7.30
N MET A 13 1.98 6.91 6.90
CA MET A 13 1.91 6.52 5.48
C MET A 13 1.25 7.60 4.64
N LEU A 14 0.15 8.17 5.14
CA LEU A 14 -0.56 9.23 4.43
C LEU A 14 0.27 10.51 4.35
N THR A 15 1.02 10.82 5.40
CA THR A 15 1.92 11.98 5.40
C THR A 15 3.00 11.81 4.34
N PHE A 16 3.56 10.60 4.23
CA PHE A 16 4.57 10.30 3.21
C PHE A 16 3.98 10.50 1.81
N ALA A 17 2.76 10.03 1.58
CA ALA A 17 2.09 10.22 0.29
C ALA A 17 1.89 11.70 -0.04
N LYS A 18 1.47 12.49 0.95
CA LYS A 18 1.31 13.95 0.78
C LYS A 18 2.61 14.63 0.40
N GLU A 19 3.69 14.26 1.07
CA GLU A 19 4.99 14.88 0.84
C GLU A 19 5.55 14.58 -0.53
N ARG A 20 5.16 13.47 -1.11
CA ARG A 20 5.62 13.09 -2.45
C ARG A 20 4.70 13.61 -3.56
N HIS A 21 3.48 14.00 -3.23
CA HIS A 21 2.52 14.49 -4.22
C HIS A 21 3.13 15.62 -5.07
N PRO A 22 2.99 15.64 -6.40
CA PRO A 22 2.14 14.82 -7.25
C PRO A 22 2.78 13.51 -7.75
N LYS A 23 3.92 13.11 -7.23
CA LYS A 23 4.53 11.85 -7.59
C LYS A 23 3.88 10.72 -6.80
N GLU A 24 3.86 9.53 -7.39
CA GLU A 24 3.37 8.36 -6.67
C GLU A 24 4.38 7.93 -5.61
N ALA A 25 3.84 7.54 -4.46
CA ALA A 25 4.61 6.96 -3.37
C ALA A 25 4.36 5.46 -3.35
N VAL A 26 5.39 4.68 -3.05
CA VAL A 26 5.29 3.23 -2.89
C VAL A 26 5.96 2.84 -1.58
N LEU A 27 5.26 2.01 -0.82
CA LEU A 27 5.78 1.44 0.42
C LEU A 27 5.55 -0.06 0.39
N MET A 28 6.45 -0.82 1.01
CA MET A 28 6.20 -2.23 1.28
C MET A 28 5.65 -2.34 2.70
N LEU A 29 4.69 -3.23 2.87
CA LEU A 29 3.99 -3.38 4.14
C LEU A 29 4.41 -4.66 4.83
N ARG A 30 4.82 -4.53 6.08
CA ARG A 30 5.15 -5.64 6.93
C ARG A 30 3.96 -5.91 7.85
N GLY A 31 3.70 -7.16 8.16
CA GLY A 31 2.57 -7.45 9.01
C GLY A 31 2.42 -8.91 9.35
N LYS A 32 1.25 -9.21 9.90
CA LYS A 32 0.89 -10.56 10.34
C LYS A 32 -0.40 -10.98 9.67
N VAL A 33 -0.45 -12.23 9.24
CA VAL A 33 -1.62 -12.81 8.57
C VAL A 33 -2.30 -13.76 9.53
N SER A 34 -3.60 -13.61 9.69
CA SER A 34 -4.44 -14.58 10.39
C SER A 34 -5.49 -15.12 9.42
N ARG A 35 -6.36 -15.99 9.89
CA ARG A 35 -7.39 -16.61 9.06
C ARG A 35 -8.31 -15.56 8.43
N GLU A 36 -8.67 -14.52 9.17
CA GLU A 36 -9.69 -13.58 8.76
C GLU A 36 -9.18 -12.16 8.56
N SER A 37 -7.91 -11.90 8.86
CA SER A 37 -7.38 -10.53 8.79
C SER A 37 -5.90 -10.52 8.50
N ILE A 38 -5.47 -9.36 8.00
CA ILE A 38 -4.06 -9.02 7.87
C ILE A 38 -3.85 -7.75 8.68
N THR A 39 -2.90 -7.79 9.62
CA THR A 39 -2.57 -6.62 10.43
C THR A 39 -1.26 -6.04 9.95
N ILE A 40 -1.32 -4.79 9.48
CA ILE A 40 -0.12 -4.07 9.07
C ILE A 40 0.58 -3.56 10.31
N THR A 41 1.84 -3.92 10.50
CA THR A 41 2.59 -3.57 11.70
C THR A 41 3.70 -2.56 11.44
N ASP A 42 4.13 -2.43 10.17
CA ASP A 42 5.22 -1.52 9.82
C ASP A 42 5.25 -1.34 8.31
N TYR A 43 6.05 -0.39 7.85
CA TYR A 43 6.28 -0.19 6.42
C TYR A 43 7.76 -0.01 6.15
N LEU A 44 8.16 -0.32 4.91
CA LEU A 44 9.54 -0.18 4.44
C LEU A 44 9.52 0.53 3.11
N PHE A 45 10.62 1.20 2.80
CA PHE A 45 10.80 1.75 1.46
C PHE A 45 11.30 0.62 0.57
N PRO A 46 10.66 0.41 -0.61
CA PRO A 46 11.10 -0.67 -1.49
C PRO A 46 12.48 -0.36 -2.05
N PRO A 47 13.37 -1.37 -2.12
CA PRO A 47 14.65 -1.18 -2.78
C PRO A 47 14.44 -0.96 -4.28
N PHE A 48 15.31 -0.18 -4.89
CA PHE A 48 15.29 0.09 -6.35
C PHE A 48 14.03 0.83 -6.82
N ALA A 49 13.26 1.44 -5.92
CA ALA A 49 12.10 2.23 -6.32
C ALA A 49 12.55 3.49 -7.05
N THR A 50 11.86 3.81 -8.15
CA THR A 50 12.10 5.07 -8.83
C THR A 50 11.22 6.15 -8.21
N THR A 51 11.76 7.36 -8.10
CA THR A 51 11.07 8.46 -7.44
C THR A 51 10.90 9.67 -8.32
N ASN A 52 11.38 9.62 -9.56
CA ASN A 52 11.42 10.77 -10.45
C ASN A 52 10.31 10.75 -11.51
N SER A 53 9.46 9.76 -11.48
CA SER A 53 8.35 9.66 -12.43
C SER A 53 7.02 9.86 -11.72
N ILE A 54 5.97 10.06 -12.50
CA ILE A 54 4.63 10.16 -11.94
C ILE A 54 4.10 8.81 -11.47
N SER A 55 4.72 7.72 -11.91
CA SER A 55 4.42 6.39 -11.41
C SER A 55 5.67 5.80 -10.77
N ALA A 56 5.55 5.38 -9.52
CA ALA A 56 6.62 4.66 -8.86
C ALA A 56 6.58 3.20 -9.30
N SER A 57 7.74 2.65 -9.64
CA SER A 57 7.83 1.26 -10.03
C SER A 57 9.03 0.62 -9.37
N TYR A 58 9.00 -0.71 -9.25
CA TYR A 58 10.08 -1.48 -8.67
C TYR A 58 10.11 -2.86 -9.32
N PRO A 59 11.31 -3.44 -9.49
CA PRO A 59 11.44 -4.75 -10.11
C PRO A 59 11.13 -5.85 -9.09
N ILE A 60 9.89 -6.32 -9.09
CA ILE A 60 9.41 -7.30 -8.10
C ILE A 60 10.32 -8.52 -8.02
N HIS A 61 10.81 -9.00 -9.17
CA HIS A 61 11.67 -10.19 -9.21
C HIS A 61 13.04 -9.98 -8.55
N MET A 62 13.41 -8.74 -8.26
CA MET A 62 14.68 -8.42 -7.60
C MET A 62 14.51 -8.15 -6.11
N LEU A 63 13.26 -8.18 -5.60
CA LEU A 63 13.02 -7.99 -4.19
C LEU A 63 13.47 -9.22 -3.40
N PRO A 64 14.03 -9.04 -2.21
CA PRO A 64 14.38 -10.18 -1.37
C PRO A 64 13.13 -10.93 -0.91
N ILE A 65 13.28 -12.23 -0.70
CA ILE A 65 12.19 -13.02 -0.13
C ILE A 65 12.10 -12.67 1.35
N ASP A 66 10.94 -12.16 1.75
CA ASP A 66 10.69 -11.78 3.14
C ASP A 66 9.23 -12.09 3.46
N PHE A 67 9.02 -13.12 4.26
CA PHE A 67 7.68 -13.58 4.58
C PHE A 67 6.92 -12.65 5.52
N SER A 68 7.60 -11.65 6.12
CA SER A 68 6.92 -10.63 6.91
C SER A 68 6.25 -9.59 6.03
N ILE A 69 6.58 -9.52 4.73
CA ILE A 69 5.96 -8.59 3.80
C ILE A 69 4.59 -9.13 3.41
N VAL A 70 3.56 -8.39 3.76
CA VAL A 70 2.18 -8.79 3.47
C VAL A 70 1.61 -8.11 2.24
N GLY A 71 2.24 -7.05 1.76
CA GLY A 71 1.76 -6.36 0.57
C GLY A 71 2.47 -5.04 0.35
N THR A 72 1.84 -4.20 -0.46
CA THR A 72 2.37 -2.88 -0.80
C THR A 72 1.31 -1.82 -0.57
N ALA A 73 1.75 -0.59 -0.42
CA ALA A 73 0.88 0.57 -0.43
C ALA A 73 1.42 1.55 -1.46
N HIS A 74 0.53 2.16 -2.23
CA HIS A 74 0.95 3.23 -3.11
C HIS A 74 -0.13 4.30 -3.20
N SER A 75 0.33 5.50 -3.56
CA SER A 75 -0.56 6.63 -3.68
C SER A 75 -1.04 6.81 -5.11
N HIS A 76 -2.26 7.33 -5.25
CA HIS A 76 -2.83 7.72 -6.53
C HIS A 76 -3.08 9.22 -6.50
N PRO A 77 -2.18 10.02 -7.11
CA PRO A 77 -2.33 11.48 -7.10
C PRO A 77 -3.60 11.98 -7.75
N SER A 78 -4.22 11.18 -8.62
CA SER A 78 -5.49 11.53 -9.24
C SER A 78 -6.67 11.44 -8.28
N GLY A 79 -6.49 10.83 -7.12
CA GLY A 79 -7.56 10.57 -6.17
C GLY A 79 -8.32 9.27 -6.44
N SER A 80 -7.98 8.57 -7.51
CA SER A 80 -8.65 7.30 -7.82
C SER A 80 -8.36 6.25 -6.75
N LEU A 81 -9.40 5.55 -6.32
CA LEU A 81 -9.26 4.43 -5.39
C LEU A 81 -9.50 3.09 -6.09
N MET A 82 -9.41 3.10 -7.43
CA MET A 82 -9.54 1.89 -8.24
C MET A 82 -8.18 1.31 -8.53
N LEU A 83 -8.07 -0.02 -8.41
CA LEU A 83 -6.85 -0.74 -8.72
C LEU A 83 -6.65 -0.73 -10.24
N SER A 84 -5.48 -0.28 -10.69
CA SER A 84 -5.17 -0.24 -12.12
C SER A 84 -4.54 -1.55 -12.56
N THR A 85 -4.46 -1.75 -13.90
CA THR A 85 -3.77 -2.92 -14.46
C THR A 85 -2.29 -2.92 -14.06
N VAL A 86 -1.67 -1.72 -14.05
CA VAL A 86 -0.28 -1.60 -13.63
C VAL A 86 -0.13 -2.01 -12.16
N ASP A 87 -1.06 -1.56 -11.31
CA ASP A 87 -1.05 -1.93 -9.89
C ASP A 87 -1.13 -3.45 -9.73
N MET A 88 -2.01 -4.10 -10.47
CA MET A 88 -2.17 -5.55 -10.39
C MET A 88 -0.91 -6.28 -10.85
N ASN A 89 -0.26 -5.79 -11.90
CA ASN A 89 0.95 -6.40 -12.43
C ASN A 89 2.13 -6.25 -11.47
N ASN A 90 2.10 -5.25 -10.60
CA ASN A 90 3.17 -4.96 -9.66
C ASN A 90 2.82 -5.34 -8.21
N MET A 91 1.75 -6.09 -8.04
CA MET A 91 1.34 -6.50 -6.69
C MET A 91 2.32 -7.51 -6.10
N TYR A 92 2.79 -7.21 -4.89
CA TYR A 92 3.68 -8.08 -4.15
C TYR A 92 3.03 -8.41 -2.81
N GLY A 93 3.06 -9.67 -2.41
CA GLY A 93 2.42 -10.11 -1.18
C GLY A 93 0.94 -10.41 -1.39
N ARG A 94 0.14 -10.21 -0.36
CA ARG A 94 -1.27 -10.61 -0.35
C ARG A 94 -2.24 -9.48 -0.61
N ILE A 95 -1.82 -8.24 -0.33
CA ILE A 95 -2.71 -7.08 -0.42
C ILE A 95 -2.01 -5.91 -1.09
N SER A 96 -2.83 -5.03 -1.66
CA SER A 96 -2.40 -3.74 -2.17
C SER A 96 -3.27 -2.67 -1.51
N VAL A 97 -2.63 -1.71 -0.86
CA VAL A 97 -3.32 -0.59 -0.22
C VAL A 97 -3.12 0.64 -1.09
N LEU A 98 -4.22 1.33 -1.41
CA LEU A 98 -4.18 2.54 -2.22
C LEU A 98 -4.52 3.74 -1.35
N MET A 99 -3.72 4.79 -1.48
CA MET A 99 -3.92 6.07 -0.79
C MET A 99 -4.18 7.13 -1.85
N GLY A 100 -5.40 7.65 -1.90
CA GLY A 100 -5.78 8.62 -2.92
C GLY A 100 -5.72 10.05 -2.41
N PHE A 101 -5.37 10.99 -3.31
CA PHE A 101 -5.43 12.41 -2.98
C PHE A 101 -6.86 12.77 -2.53
N PRO A 102 -7.06 13.55 -1.45
CA PRO A 102 -6.06 14.34 -0.69
C PRO A 102 -5.42 13.61 0.51
N TYR A 103 -5.42 12.30 0.53
CA TYR A 103 -4.69 11.49 1.49
C TYR A 103 -5.20 11.61 2.92
N GLY A 104 -6.52 11.66 3.08
CA GLY A 104 -7.15 11.59 4.39
C GLY A 104 -7.39 10.14 4.81
N PRO A 105 -7.78 9.91 6.07
CA PRO A 105 -8.03 8.55 6.55
C PRO A 105 -9.14 7.81 5.79
N SER A 106 -10.08 8.54 5.18
CA SER A 106 -11.14 7.96 4.36
C SER A 106 -10.72 7.72 2.91
N ASP A 107 -9.53 8.16 2.52
CA ASP A 107 -9.05 8.03 1.15
C ASP A 107 -8.13 6.82 0.99
N VAL A 108 -8.41 5.76 1.72
CA VAL A 108 -7.60 4.54 1.75
C VAL A 108 -8.50 3.35 1.46
N VAL A 109 -8.05 2.49 0.55
CA VAL A 109 -8.72 1.23 0.25
C VAL A 109 -7.67 0.13 0.15
N ALA A 110 -8.11 -1.12 0.29
CA ALA A 110 -7.24 -2.27 0.14
C ALA A 110 -7.88 -3.29 -0.79
N TYR A 111 -7.03 -4.00 -1.53
CA TYR A 111 -7.46 -5.05 -2.46
C TYR A 111 -6.61 -6.29 -2.24
N ASN A 112 -7.22 -7.47 -2.49
CA ASN A 112 -6.47 -8.72 -2.49
C ASN A 112 -5.94 -9.01 -3.91
N LYS A 113 -5.32 -10.17 -4.09
CA LYS A 113 -4.73 -10.55 -5.38
C LYS A 113 -5.76 -10.80 -6.46
N GLN A 114 -7.02 -11.00 -6.09
CA GLN A 114 -8.12 -11.19 -7.03
C GLN A 114 -8.82 -9.86 -7.34
N ALA A 115 -8.23 -8.74 -6.94
CA ALA A 115 -8.79 -7.40 -7.12
C ALA A 115 -10.12 -7.19 -6.39
N GLU A 116 -10.35 -7.96 -5.34
CA GLU A 116 -11.51 -7.78 -4.49
C GLU A 116 -11.20 -6.79 -3.39
N ARG A 117 -12.12 -5.88 -3.14
CA ARG A 117 -11.95 -4.84 -2.13
C ARG A 117 -12.10 -5.43 -0.74
N LEU A 118 -11.15 -5.10 0.13
CA LEU A 118 -11.14 -5.57 1.50
C LEU A 118 -11.52 -4.42 2.44
N THR A 119 -12.16 -4.77 3.55
CA THR A 119 -12.49 -3.77 4.58
C THR A 119 -11.22 -3.35 5.31
N VAL A 120 -10.99 -2.04 5.41
CA VAL A 120 -9.86 -1.49 6.18
C VAL A 120 -10.39 -1.00 7.52
N LYS A 121 -9.82 -1.53 8.60
CA LYS A 121 -10.15 -1.11 9.96
C LYS A 121 -8.97 -0.37 10.57
N ILE A 122 -9.23 0.87 10.97
CA ILE A 122 -8.23 1.71 11.60
C ILE A 122 -8.36 1.52 13.11
N THR A 123 -7.29 1.03 13.74
CA THR A 123 -7.29 0.75 15.18
C THR A 123 -6.60 1.87 15.94
N GLU A 124 -6.89 1.99 17.21
CA GLU A 124 -6.26 3.00 18.05
C GLU A 124 -4.85 2.56 18.52
#